data_f73a3401871d0160dae291f4598e4891
#
_entry.id   f73a3401871d0160dae291f4598e4891
#
_cell.length_a   1.000
_cell.length_b   1.000
_cell.length_c   1.000
_cell.angle_alpha   90.00
_cell.angle_beta   90.00
_cell.angle_gamma   90.00
#
_symmetry.space_group_name_H-M   'P 1'
#
loop_
_entity.id
_entity.type
_entity.pdbx_description
1 polymer ?
#
loop_
_entity_poly.entity_id
_entity_poly.type
_entity_poly.pdbx_seq_one_letter_code
_entity_poly.pdbx_strand_id
1 'polypeptide(L)'
;MKYKSGVGWLPIPVVHGMTLGELARMVNGERWLSDGRICDLTVIPCKNYTHRTMYELPIPPSPNLPNMKSIYLYPSTCYFEATPVSLGRGTDWPFQIYGHPNMVGYTFSFTPRSVPGAKNP
;
A
#
# COMPACT_ATOMS: atom_id res chain seq x y z
N MET A 1 13.52 11.38 -11.59
CA MET A 1 13.63 10.09 -10.88
C MET A 1 13.91 8.95 -11.86
N LYS A 2 14.89 8.07 -11.54
CA LYS A 2 15.30 6.94 -12.40
C LYS A 2 14.24 5.81 -12.48
N TYR A 3 13.44 5.62 -11.44
CA TYR A 3 12.49 4.51 -11.30
C TYR A 3 11.03 4.97 -11.13
N LYS A 4 10.67 6.05 -11.78
CA LYS A 4 9.30 6.57 -11.78
C LYS A 4 8.36 5.57 -12.48
N SER A 5 7.24 5.27 -11.87
CA SER A 5 6.23 4.34 -12.40
C SER A 5 4.82 4.84 -12.08
N GLY A 6 3.79 4.19 -12.61
CA GLY A 6 2.40 4.52 -12.31
C GLY A 6 2.01 4.37 -10.84
N VAL A 7 2.75 3.55 -10.08
CA VAL A 7 2.53 3.32 -8.64
C VAL A 7 3.60 3.95 -7.74
N GLY A 8 4.60 4.61 -8.32
CA GLY A 8 5.68 5.28 -7.60
C GLY A 8 6.08 6.55 -8.34
N TRP A 9 5.18 7.52 -8.38
CA TRP A 9 5.34 8.74 -9.20
C TRP A 9 5.97 9.90 -8.45
N LEU A 10 5.70 10.00 -7.15
CA LEU A 10 6.19 11.08 -6.30
C LEU A 10 7.46 10.67 -5.55
N PRO A 11 8.37 11.62 -5.22
CA PRO A 11 9.60 11.36 -4.48
C PRO A 11 9.34 11.27 -2.96
N ILE A 12 8.39 10.44 -2.56
CA ILE A 12 7.99 10.25 -1.16
C ILE A 12 8.05 8.76 -0.79
N PRO A 13 8.27 8.42 0.48
CA PRO A 13 8.19 7.03 0.95
C PRO A 13 6.75 6.50 0.89
N VAL A 14 6.58 5.18 0.91
CA VAL A 14 5.26 4.53 0.92
C VAL A 14 4.46 4.98 2.14
N VAL A 15 5.08 5.00 3.32
CA VAL A 15 4.49 5.54 4.55
C VAL A 15 4.99 6.95 4.75
N HIS A 16 4.31 7.91 4.16
CA HIS A 16 4.75 9.32 4.17
C HIS A 16 4.18 10.14 5.33
N GLY A 17 3.27 9.57 6.15
CA GLY A 17 2.73 10.21 7.36
C GLY A 17 1.86 11.46 7.15
N MET A 18 1.46 11.75 5.91
CA MET A 18 0.63 12.92 5.56
C MET A 18 -0.81 12.50 5.30
N THR A 19 -1.75 13.39 5.58
CA THR A 19 -3.10 13.30 5.03
C THR A 19 -3.10 13.62 3.52
N LEU A 20 -4.13 13.22 2.80
CA LEU A 20 -4.26 13.56 1.37
C LEU A 20 -4.22 15.09 1.13
N GLY A 21 -4.82 15.87 2.04
CA GLY A 21 -4.80 17.33 1.92
C GLY A 21 -3.41 17.93 2.13
N GLU A 22 -2.61 17.38 3.04
CA GLU A 22 -1.22 17.77 3.25
C GLU A 22 -0.34 17.38 2.06
N LEU A 23 -0.52 16.17 1.55
CA LEU A 23 0.18 15.71 0.34
C LEU A 23 -0.16 16.61 -0.86
N ALA A 24 -1.43 16.93 -1.07
CA ALA A 24 -1.86 17.83 -2.14
C ALA A 24 -1.22 19.23 -2.01
N ARG A 25 -1.17 19.79 -0.80
CA ARG A 25 -0.50 21.06 -0.53
C ARG A 25 1.00 20.99 -0.82
N MET A 26 1.65 19.89 -0.43
CA MET A 26 3.07 19.69 -0.72
C MET A 26 3.34 19.59 -2.22
N VAL A 27 2.59 18.75 -2.94
CA VAL A 27 2.72 18.61 -4.40
C VAL A 27 2.53 19.95 -5.11
N ASN A 28 1.58 20.75 -4.65
CA ASN A 28 1.28 22.07 -5.20
C ASN A 28 2.38 23.10 -4.85
N GLY A 29 2.83 23.12 -3.60
CA GLY A 29 3.86 24.04 -3.12
C GLY A 29 5.24 23.77 -3.72
N GLU A 30 5.61 22.48 -3.85
CA GLU A 30 6.87 22.03 -4.46
C GLU A 30 6.82 22.07 -6.01
N ARG A 31 5.70 22.48 -6.59
CA ARG A 31 5.51 22.57 -8.04
C ARG A 31 5.74 21.24 -8.77
N TRP A 32 5.30 20.14 -8.17
CA TRP A 32 5.46 18.79 -8.75
C TRP A 32 4.43 18.46 -9.83
N LEU A 33 3.45 19.33 -10.07
CA LEU A 33 2.55 19.21 -11.19
C LEU A 33 3.30 19.42 -12.52
N SER A 34 2.74 18.92 -13.61
CA SER A 34 3.33 19.08 -14.95
C SER A 34 3.61 20.56 -15.26
N ASP A 35 4.78 20.82 -15.80
CA ASP A 35 5.26 22.15 -16.13
C ASP A 35 5.36 23.13 -14.93
N GLY A 36 5.46 22.60 -13.71
CA GLY A 36 5.54 23.39 -12.48
C GLY A 36 4.29 24.22 -12.20
N ARG A 37 3.14 23.80 -12.71
CA ARG A 37 1.86 24.48 -12.51
C ARG A 37 1.48 24.49 -11.03
N ILE A 38 0.74 25.52 -10.66
CA ILE A 38 0.08 25.63 -9.36
C ILE A 38 -1.42 25.56 -9.61
N CYS A 39 -2.09 24.74 -8.81
CA CYS A 39 -3.54 24.63 -8.83
C CYS A 39 -4.13 25.48 -7.70
N ASP A 40 -5.29 26.06 -7.93
CA ASP A 40 -6.08 26.67 -6.87
C ASP A 40 -6.68 25.55 -6.01
N LEU A 41 -6.16 25.41 -4.78
CA LEU A 41 -6.40 24.25 -3.92
C LEU A 41 -7.06 24.66 -2.60
N THR A 42 -8.28 24.22 -2.42
CA THR A 42 -8.98 24.27 -1.13
C THR A 42 -9.02 22.87 -0.51
N VAL A 43 -8.45 22.72 0.69
CA VAL A 43 -8.48 21.49 1.46
C VAL A 43 -9.52 21.60 2.57
N ILE A 44 -10.50 20.70 2.57
CA ILE A 44 -11.51 20.57 3.62
C ILE A 44 -11.06 19.48 4.59
N PRO A 45 -10.65 19.84 5.83
CA PRO A 45 -10.14 18.86 6.78
C PRO A 45 -11.25 17.99 7.36
N CYS A 46 -10.94 16.73 7.66
CA CYS A 46 -11.83 15.86 8.43
C CYS A 46 -11.90 16.35 9.88
N LYS A 47 -13.13 16.44 10.41
CA LYS A 47 -13.35 16.76 11.82
C LYS A 47 -12.95 15.58 12.70
N ASN A 48 -12.32 15.87 13.84
CA ASN A 48 -11.90 14.86 14.85
C ASN A 48 -10.91 13.79 14.31
N TYR A 49 -10.16 14.10 13.26
CA TYR A 49 -9.12 13.24 12.74
C TYR A 49 -7.74 13.90 12.89
N THR A 50 -6.77 13.16 13.40
CA THR A 50 -5.40 13.60 13.61
C THR A 50 -4.41 12.54 13.13
N HIS A 51 -3.12 12.87 13.00
CA HIS A 51 -2.06 11.92 12.69
C HIS A 51 -1.91 10.77 13.70
N ARG A 52 -2.51 10.88 14.90
CA ARG A 52 -2.52 9.83 15.94
C ARG A 52 -3.78 8.97 15.89
N THR A 53 -4.74 9.33 15.05
CA THR A 53 -6.00 8.60 14.95
C THR A 53 -5.77 7.25 14.27
N MET A 54 -5.97 6.18 15.01
CA MET A 54 -6.03 4.83 14.45
C MET A 54 -7.44 4.62 13.91
N TYR A 55 -7.57 4.71 12.58
CA TYR A 55 -8.86 4.60 11.92
C TYR A 55 -9.04 3.20 11.35
N GLU A 56 -10.06 2.51 11.83
CA GLU A 56 -10.47 1.23 11.28
C GLU A 56 -11.33 1.45 10.05
N LEU A 57 -10.89 0.91 8.92
CA LEU A 57 -11.60 1.06 7.65
C LEU A 57 -12.90 0.24 7.69
N PRO A 58 -14.07 0.85 7.44
CA PRO A 58 -15.35 0.14 7.41
C PRO A 58 -15.51 -0.78 6.20
N ILE A 59 -14.71 -0.55 5.16
CA ILE A 59 -14.70 -1.31 3.92
C ILE A 59 -13.25 -1.66 3.59
N PRO A 60 -12.93 -2.94 3.31
CA PRO A 60 -11.61 -3.35 2.85
C PRO A 60 -11.21 -2.60 1.56
N PRO A 61 -10.01 -2.01 1.48
CA PRO A 61 -9.56 -1.25 0.31
C PRO A 61 -9.27 -2.14 -0.90
N SER A 62 -9.08 -3.44 -0.68
CA SER A 62 -8.78 -4.43 -1.72
C SER A 62 -9.22 -5.82 -1.25
N PRO A 63 -9.59 -6.73 -2.17
CA PRO A 63 -9.83 -8.14 -1.83
C PRO A 63 -8.63 -8.82 -1.16
N ASN A 64 -7.42 -8.35 -1.42
CA ASN A 64 -6.19 -8.86 -0.80
C ASN A 64 -5.79 -8.11 0.47
N LEU A 65 -6.53 -7.10 0.89
CA LEU A 65 -6.36 -6.38 2.15
C LEU A 65 -7.66 -6.45 2.97
N PRO A 66 -8.07 -7.67 3.40
CA PRO A 66 -9.40 -7.90 3.96
C PRO A 66 -9.57 -7.40 5.39
N ASN A 67 -8.50 -7.05 6.07
CA ASN A 67 -8.51 -6.61 7.46
C ASN A 67 -7.38 -5.63 7.78
N MET A 68 -7.47 -4.98 8.93
CA MET A 68 -6.48 -3.96 9.34
C MET A 68 -5.07 -4.52 9.50
N LYS A 69 -4.91 -5.80 9.85
CA LYS A 69 -3.58 -6.43 9.97
C LYS A 69 -2.85 -6.48 8.62
N SER A 70 -3.54 -6.90 7.56
CA SER A 70 -2.98 -6.90 6.20
C SER A 70 -2.68 -5.48 5.72
N ILE A 71 -3.53 -4.51 6.07
CA ILE A 71 -3.33 -3.09 5.71
C ILE A 71 -2.08 -2.52 6.38
N TYR A 72 -1.87 -2.78 7.68
CA TYR A 72 -0.69 -2.31 8.39
C TYR A 72 0.61 -2.99 7.94
N LEU A 73 0.55 -4.25 7.52
CA LEU A 73 1.71 -4.99 7.02
C LEU A 73 2.03 -4.67 5.55
N TYR A 74 1.04 -4.19 4.80
CA TYR A 74 1.19 -3.91 3.37
C TYR A 74 2.40 -3.03 3.01
N PRO A 75 2.68 -1.91 3.69
CA PRO A 75 3.82 -1.06 3.35
C PRO A 75 5.19 -1.76 3.42
N SER A 76 5.30 -2.81 4.23
CA SER A 76 6.53 -3.60 4.33
C SER A 76 6.54 -4.77 3.35
N THR A 77 5.38 -5.34 3.06
CA THR A 77 5.25 -6.54 2.22
C THR A 77 5.12 -6.22 0.74
N CYS A 78 4.58 -5.06 0.37
CA CYS A 78 4.38 -4.67 -1.03
C CYS A 78 5.68 -4.64 -1.86
N TYR A 79 6.84 -4.47 -1.24
CA TYR A 79 8.14 -4.52 -1.93
C TYR A 79 8.44 -5.88 -2.56
N PHE A 80 7.81 -6.94 -2.09
CA PHE A 80 7.99 -8.29 -2.62
C PHE A 80 7.02 -8.63 -3.76
N GLU A 81 6.05 -7.77 -4.09
CA GLU A 81 5.05 -8.03 -5.14
C GLU A 81 5.67 -8.24 -6.53
N ALA A 82 6.84 -7.66 -6.79
CA ALA A 82 7.58 -7.83 -8.03
C ALA A 82 8.64 -8.95 -7.96
N THR A 83 8.54 -9.84 -6.98
CA THR A 83 9.46 -10.96 -6.77
C THR A 83 8.72 -12.29 -6.84
N PRO A 84 9.43 -13.44 -6.92
CA PRO A 84 8.81 -14.77 -6.85
C PRO A 84 8.27 -15.16 -5.47
N VAL A 85 8.39 -14.29 -4.46
CA VAL A 85 7.90 -14.54 -3.10
C VAL A 85 6.37 -14.39 -3.08
N SER A 86 5.67 -15.45 -2.70
CA SER A 86 4.24 -15.36 -2.43
C SER A 86 4.00 -14.57 -1.14
N LEU A 87 3.03 -13.65 -1.18
CA LEU A 87 2.60 -12.84 -0.04
C LEU A 87 1.28 -13.32 0.56
N GLY A 88 0.98 -14.62 0.38
CA GLY A 88 -0.21 -15.24 0.92
C GLY A 88 -1.50 -14.89 0.18
N ARG A 89 -1.44 -14.23 -0.98
CA ARG A 89 -2.62 -14.08 -1.85
C ARG A 89 -3.15 -15.47 -2.21
N GLY A 90 -4.47 -15.62 -2.24
CA GLY A 90 -5.08 -16.94 -2.46
C GLY A 90 -5.06 -17.85 -1.22
N THR A 91 -4.79 -17.30 -0.05
CA THR A 91 -4.97 -17.91 1.28
C THR A 91 -5.87 -17.01 2.15
N ASP A 92 -6.16 -17.45 3.37
CA ASP A 92 -6.90 -16.66 4.36
C ASP A 92 -6.07 -15.52 4.97
N TRP A 93 -4.77 -15.43 4.65
CA TRP A 93 -3.82 -14.49 5.23
C TRP A 93 -3.04 -13.66 4.19
N PRO A 94 -3.71 -13.00 3.22
CA PRO A 94 -3.02 -12.20 2.22
C PRO A 94 -2.28 -11.03 2.90
N PHE A 95 -1.03 -10.80 2.48
CA PHE A 95 -0.09 -9.82 3.04
C PHE A 95 0.21 -9.97 4.53
N GLN A 96 -0.09 -11.12 5.12
CA GLN A 96 0.20 -11.45 6.52
C GLN A 96 1.19 -12.61 6.66
N ILE A 97 1.41 -13.34 5.58
CA ILE A 97 2.40 -14.41 5.45
C ILE A 97 3.17 -14.22 4.15
N TYR A 98 4.37 -14.78 4.12
CA TYR A 98 5.17 -14.81 2.90
C TYR A 98 5.93 -16.13 2.82
N GLY A 99 6.28 -16.54 1.60
CA GLY A 99 7.03 -17.78 1.37
C GLY A 99 7.43 -17.96 -0.08
N HIS A 100 8.36 -18.88 -0.28
CA HIS A 100 8.81 -19.31 -1.59
C HIS A 100 9.18 -20.80 -1.51
N PRO A 101 8.99 -21.61 -2.57
CA PRO A 101 9.33 -23.06 -2.55
C PRO A 101 10.77 -23.36 -2.12
N ASN A 102 11.71 -22.46 -2.38
CA ASN A 102 13.11 -22.61 -1.98
C ASN A 102 13.42 -22.19 -0.52
N MET A 103 12.43 -21.72 0.22
CA MET A 103 12.57 -21.46 1.66
C MET A 103 12.39 -22.78 2.40
N VAL A 104 13.51 -23.43 2.73
CA VAL A 104 13.54 -24.72 3.43
C VAL A 104 13.89 -24.53 4.91
N GLY A 105 13.58 -25.53 5.76
CA GLY A 105 13.91 -25.50 7.17
C GLY A 105 12.86 -24.84 8.07
N TYR A 106 11.72 -24.45 7.53
CA TYR A 106 10.58 -23.91 8.29
C TYR A 106 9.52 -24.99 8.52
N THR A 107 8.87 -24.94 9.68
CA THR A 107 7.80 -25.89 10.08
C THR A 107 6.44 -25.50 9.50
N PHE A 108 6.26 -24.23 9.12
CA PHE A 108 5.03 -23.72 8.52
C PHE A 108 5.14 -23.70 7.01
N SER A 109 4.11 -24.17 6.33
CA SER A 109 3.96 -24.07 4.88
C SER A 109 2.52 -23.73 4.52
N PHE A 110 2.32 -23.15 3.35
CA PHE A 110 0.99 -22.82 2.83
C PHE A 110 0.96 -23.04 1.31
N THR A 111 -0.24 -23.30 0.80
CA THR A 111 -0.47 -23.46 -0.64
C THR A 111 -1.47 -22.41 -1.09
N PRO A 112 -1.03 -21.40 -1.86
CA PRO A 112 -1.94 -20.43 -2.45
C PRO A 112 -2.89 -21.09 -3.46
N ARG A 113 -4.12 -20.56 -3.54
CA ARG A 113 -5.13 -21.01 -4.52
C ARG A 113 -5.51 -19.85 -5.42
N SER A 114 -5.81 -20.13 -6.69
CA SER A 114 -6.33 -19.12 -7.59
C SER A 114 -7.74 -18.71 -7.14
N VAL A 115 -7.92 -17.42 -6.84
CA VAL A 115 -9.19 -16.83 -6.41
C VAL A 115 -9.40 -15.49 -7.12
N PRO A 116 -10.62 -14.95 -7.15
CA PRO A 116 -10.85 -13.58 -7.62
C PRO A 116 -9.89 -12.59 -6.92
N GLY A 117 -9.20 -11.77 -7.70
CA GLY A 117 -8.16 -10.84 -7.18
C GLY A 117 -6.76 -11.46 -6.98
N ALA A 118 -6.61 -12.78 -7.08
CA ALA A 118 -5.33 -13.50 -7.00
C ALA A 118 -5.31 -14.69 -7.98
N LYS A 119 -5.34 -14.41 -9.28
CA LYS A 119 -5.34 -15.45 -10.33
C LYS A 119 -4.02 -16.24 -10.36
N ASN A 120 -2.91 -15.57 -10.06
CA ASN A 120 -1.56 -16.15 -9.96
C ASN A 120 -0.98 -15.73 -8.58
N PRO A 121 -1.38 -16.41 -7.50
CA PRO A 121 -1.00 -16.02 -6.13
C PRO A 121 0.46 -16.34 -5.78
#